data_6f9769e6ada17e6d97e640d3bbdde63b
#
_entry.id   6f9769e6ada17e6d97e640d3bbdde63b
#
_cell.length_a   1.000
_cell.length_b   1.000
_cell.length_c   1.000
_cell.angle_alpha   90.00
_cell.angle_beta   90.00
_cell.angle_gamma   90.00
#
_symmetry.space_group_name_H-M   'P 1'
#
loop_
_entity.id
_entity.type
_entity.pdbx_description
1 polymer ?
#
loop_
_entity_poly.entity_id
_entity_poly.type
_entity_poly.pdbx_seq_one_letter_code
_entity_poly.pdbx_strand_id
1 'polypeptide(L)'
;MQILTSFKKTITISFLLIGSLSGEPIGTISEQKGFAGLQRDGETSVISASEFPEVLMYDTARTENGRMKIQFTGDEQLDLTEHSLVFIDEVYYDPDPSLSKMSIRMAQGTARFASGFGGKIKKSNINITTPTAQIAVQGTDFTTSIDEIGRSLVILLPDKWGAPSGKITVSNAGGMVILDEAY
;
A
#
# COMPACT_ATOMS: atom_id res chain seq x y z
N MET A 1 31.16 -19.12 69.89
CA MET A 1 30.48 -19.89 68.81
C MET A 1 29.58 -18.89 68.06
N GLN A 2 30.13 -18.25 67.00
CA GLN A 2 29.41 -17.24 66.23
C GLN A 2 28.86 -17.90 64.96
N ILE A 3 27.53 -17.79 64.78
CA ILE A 3 26.83 -18.31 63.64
C ILE A 3 26.78 -17.18 62.58
N LEU A 4 27.54 -17.35 61.49
CA LEU A 4 27.49 -16.47 60.31
C LEU A 4 26.27 -16.85 59.44
N THR A 5 25.26 -16.00 59.44
CA THR A 5 24.12 -16.10 58.50
C THR A 5 24.50 -15.40 57.21
N SER A 6 24.69 -16.20 56.15
CA SER A 6 24.95 -15.72 54.77
C SER A 6 23.64 -15.29 54.11
N PHE A 7 23.49 -13.98 53.86
CA PHE A 7 22.38 -13.43 53.07
C PHE A 7 22.68 -13.62 51.57
N LYS A 8 22.02 -14.58 50.94
CA LYS A 8 22.01 -14.69 49.48
C LYS A 8 21.08 -13.62 48.91
N LYS A 9 21.66 -12.56 48.31
CA LYS A 9 20.89 -11.60 47.47
C LYS A 9 20.50 -12.26 46.15
N THR A 10 19.24 -12.59 45.99
CA THR A 10 18.68 -13.02 44.71
C THR A 10 18.45 -11.77 43.87
N ILE A 11 19.24 -11.59 42.82
CA ILE A 11 19.02 -10.53 41.83
C ILE A 11 17.97 -11.07 40.82
N THR A 12 16.76 -10.57 40.92
CA THR A 12 15.71 -10.83 39.91
C THR A 12 15.93 -9.90 38.75
N ILE A 13 16.48 -10.41 37.65
CA ILE A 13 16.58 -9.67 36.38
C ILE A 13 15.19 -9.72 35.73
N SER A 14 14.47 -8.61 35.83
CA SER A 14 13.21 -8.42 35.12
C SER A 14 13.53 -8.16 33.66
N PHE A 15 13.31 -9.16 32.79
CA PHE A 15 13.44 -9.00 31.34
C PHE A 15 12.21 -8.23 30.87
N LEU A 16 12.38 -6.93 30.64
CA LEU A 16 11.36 -6.11 30.02
C LEU A 16 11.28 -6.52 28.55
N LEU A 17 10.28 -7.34 28.19
CA LEU A 17 9.91 -7.57 26.77
C LEU A 17 9.40 -6.23 26.23
N ILE A 18 10.26 -5.50 25.53
CA ILE A 18 9.84 -4.40 24.66
C ILE A 18 9.23 -5.09 23.45
N GLY A 19 7.92 -5.34 23.50
CA GLY A 19 7.15 -5.74 22.34
C GLY A 19 7.22 -4.61 21.33
N SER A 20 7.89 -4.83 20.20
CA SER A 20 7.79 -3.96 19.05
C SER A 20 6.31 -3.89 18.68
N LEU A 21 5.69 -2.71 18.76
CA LEU A 21 4.38 -2.44 18.17
C LEU A 21 4.59 -2.38 16.64
N SER A 22 4.88 -3.52 16.04
CA SER A 22 4.79 -3.64 14.58
C SER A 22 3.31 -3.72 14.25
N GLY A 23 2.83 -2.80 13.43
CA GLY A 23 1.47 -2.86 12.91
C GLY A 23 1.21 -4.20 12.22
N GLU A 24 -0.05 -4.63 12.13
CA GLU A 24 -0.41 -5.85 11.41
C GLU A 24 -0.07 -5.69 9.91
N PRO A 25 0.58 -6.69 9.27
CA PRO A 25 0.89 -6.64 7.86
C PRO A 25 -0.38 -6.57 7.00
N ILE A 26 -0.41 -5.60 6.10
CA ILE A 26 -1.52 -5.38 5.15
C ILE A 26 -1.24 -5.94 3.77
N GLY A 27 -0.04 -6.43 3.54
CA GLY A 27 0.40 -7.00 2.27
C GLY A 27 1.88 -7.37 2.29
N THR A 28 2.38 -7.77 1.14
CA THR A 28 3.80 -8.12 0.93
C THR A 28 4.28 -7.58 -0.42
N ILE A 29 5.57 -7.36 -0.55
CA ILE A 29 6.20 -7.21 -1.87
C ILE A 29 6.22 -8.61 -2.51
N SER A 30 5.61 -8.78 -3.67
CA SER A 30 5.54 -10.07 -4.38
C SER A 30 6.53 -10.17 -5.54
N GLU A 31 6.90 -9.04 -6.14
CA GLU A 31 7.89 -8.96 -7.21
C GLU A 31 8.73 -7.69 -7.07
N GLN A 32 10.01 -7.78 -7.45
CA GLN A 32 10.92 -6.64 -7.47
C GLN A 32 11.93 -6.78 -8.63
N LYS A 33 12.26 -5.67 -9.27
CA LYS A 33 13.35 -5.57 -10.26
C LYS A 33 13.99 -4.19 -10.15
N GLY A 34 15.33 -4.12 -10.20
CA GLY A 34 16.07 -2.87 -10.04
C GLY A 34 16.03 -2.34 -8.60
N PHE A 35 16.11 -1.02 -8.43
CA PHE A 35 16.11 -0.38 -7.11
C PHE A 35 14.69 0.04 -6.72
N ALA A 36 14.17 -0.59 -5.67
CA ALA A 36 12.87 -0.29 -5.08
C ALA A 36 12.89 -0.64 -3.58
N GLY A 37 12.03 -0.01 -2.80
CA GLY A 37 11.95 -0.27 -1.36
C GLY A 37 10.76 0.39 -0.69
N LEU A 38 10.64 0.09 0.61
CA LEU A 38 9.67 0.68 1.52
C LEU A 38 10.40 1.59 2.52
N GLN A 39 9.83 2.75 2.78
CA GLN A 39 10.23 3.64 3.86
C GLN A 39 9.09 3.70 4.87
N ARG A 40 9.39 3.40 6.13
CA ARG A 40 8.44 3.47 7.23
C ARG A 40 8.40 4.86 7.83
N ASP A 41 7.25 5.21 8.42
CA ASP A 41 7.01 6.52 9.00
C ASP A 41 8.08 6.86 10.06
N GLY A 42 8.68 8.06 9.92
CA GLY A 42 9.74 8.54 10.80
C GLY A 42 11.11 7.90 10.63
N GLU A 43 11.28 6.91 9.77
CA GLU A 43 12.59 6.30 9.48
C GLU A 43 13.23 6.93 8.25
N THR A 44 14.56 7.07 8.28
CA THR A 44 15.36 7.52 7.12
C THR A 44 15.86 6.36 6.27
N SER A 45 15.85 5.14 6.82
CA SER A 45 16.30 3.94 6.11
C SER A 45 15.21 3.39 5.19
N VAL A 46 15.61 2.95 4.00
CA VAL A 46 14.73 2.27 3.06
C VAL A 46 14.92 0.77 3.19
N ILE A 47 13.83 0.05 3.46
CA ILE A 47 13.82 -1.41 3.46
C ILE A 47 13.81 -1.87 2.00
N SER A 48 14.85 -2.62 1.61
CA SER A 48 14.98 -3.09 0.22
C SER A 48 13.82 -4.02 -0.18
N ALA A 49 13.20 -3.74 -1.32
CA ALA A 49 12.15 -4.60 -1.87
C ALA A 49 12.68 -5.98 -2.31
N SER A 50 13.99 -6.15 -2.51
CA SER A 50 14.61 -7.44 -2.83
C SER A 50 14.54 -8.46 -1.69
N GLU A 51 14.26 -8.01 -0.48
CA GLU A 51 14.03 -8.86 0.70
C GLU A 51 12.58 -9.32 0.81
N PHE A 52 11.70 -8.86 -0.09
CA PHE A 52 10.25 -9.13 -0.09
C PHE A 52 9.59 -8.84 1.27
N PRO A 53 9.79 -7.62 1.82
CA PRO A 53 9.30 -7.28 3.14
C PRO A 53 7.77 -7.25 3.21
N GLU A 54 7.26 -7.44 4.42
CA GLU A 54 5.87 -7.13 4.73
C GLU A 54 5.61 -5.64 4.60
N VAL A 55 4.44 -5.31 4.04
CA VAL A 55 3.96 -3.94 3.88
C VAL A 55 3.05 -3.61 5.06
N LEU A 56 3.31 -2.49 5.70
CA LEU A 56 2.52 -2.00 6.83
C LEU A 56 1.75 -0.74 6.43
N MET A 57 0.74 -0.42 7.22
CA MET A 57 0.05 0.87 7.13
C MET A 57 1.06 2.01 7.36
N TYR A 58 0.93 3.10 6.61
CA TYR A 58 1.82 4.26 6.58
C TYR A 58 3.20 4.04 5.95
N ASP A 59 3.48 2.85 5.40
CA ASP A 59 4.65 2.67 4.57
C ASP A 59 4.58 3.54 3.31
N THR A 60 5.73 4.05 2.90
CA THR A 60 5.92 4.74 1.63
C THR A 60 6.65 3.82 0.67
N ALA A 61 5.99 3.43 -0.41
CA ALA A 61 6.56 2.63 -1.47
C ALA A 61 7.27 3.52 -2.49
N ARG A 62 8.54 3.24 -2.77
CA ARG A 62 9.38 4.02 -3.66
C ARG A 62 10.13 3.14 -4.64
N THR A 63 10.15 3.55 -5.90
CA THR A 63 11.02 2.98 -6.92
C THR A 63 11.96 4.03 -7.45
N GLU A 64 13.20 3.63 -7.74
CA GLU A 64 14.19 4.40 -8.49
C GLU A 64 14.20 3.88 -9.94
N ASN A 65 15.36 3.41 -10.45
CA ASN A 65 15.44 2.70 -11.73
C ASN A 65 14.98 1.24 -11.57
N GLY A 66 13.74 1.05 -11.14
CA GLY A 66 13.21 -0.26 -10.81
C GLY A 66 11.70 -0.33 -10.81
N ARG A 67 11.18 -1.49 -10.49
CA ARG A 67 9.75 -1.74 -10.33
C ARG A 67 9.50 -2.67 -9.17
N MET A 68 8.34 -2.57 -8.56
CA MET A 68 7.88 -3.53 -7.56
C MET A 68 6.39 -3.76 -7.67
N LYS A 69 5.98 -4.92 -7.20
CA LYS A 69 4.56 -5.27 -7.05
C LYS A 69 4.26 -5.49 -5.57
N ILE A 70 3.25 -4.82 -5.08
CA ILE A 70 2.66 -5.03 -3.76
C ILE A 70 1.41 -5.88 -3.95
N GLN A 71 1.36 -7.01 -3.23
CA GLN A 71 0.19 -7.84 -3.10
C GLN A 71 -0.44 -7.57 -1.74
N PHE A 72 -1.62 -6.97 -1.71
CA PHE A 72 -2.36 -6.74 -0.48
C PHE A 72 -3.09 -7.99 0.00
N THR A 73 -3.39 -8.05 1.29
CA THR A 73 -4.07 -9.18 1.94
C THR A 73 -5.49 -9.44 1.37
N GLY A 74 -6.11 -8.43 0.77
CA GLY A 74 -7.44 -8.51 0.14
C GLY A 74 -7.43 -8.91 -1.34
N ASP A 75 -6.29 -9.36 -1.87
CA ASP A 75 -6.03 -9.69 -3.27
C ASP A 75 -5.90 -8.47 -4.20
N GLU A 76 -5.98 -7.23 -3.68
CA GLU A 76 -5.65 -6.04 -4.45
C GLU A 76 -4.15 -6.04 -4.78
N GLN A 77 -3.80 -5.56 -5.97
CA GLN A 77 -2.42 -5.44 -6.44
C GLN A 77 -2.09 -4.01 -6.82
N LEU A 78 -0.86 -3.60 -6.50
CA LEU A 78 -0.30 -2.32 -6.91
C LEU A 78 1.06 -2.56 -7.56
N ASP A 79 1.14 -2.35 -8.86
CA ASP A 79 2.38 -2.48 -9.64
C ASP A 79 2.96 -1.08 -9.86
N LEU A 80 4.15 -0.83 -9.34
CA LEU A 80 4.88 0.43 -9.49
C LEU A 80 5.98 0.28 -10.54
N THR A 81 6.01 1.21 -11.48
CA THR A 81 7.11 1.32 -12.44
C THR A 81 8.23 2.22 -11.89
N GLU A 82 9.18 2.61 -12.74
CA GLU A 82 10.31 3.47 -12.37
C GLU A 82 9.85 4.84 -11.85
N HIS A 83 10.64 5.40 -10.94
CA HIS A 83 10.46 6.75 -10.38
C HIS A 83 9.06 6.99 -9.77
N SER A 84 8.48 5.96 -9.18
CA SER A 84 7.17 6.06 -8.52
C SER A 84 7.31 6.30 -7.01
N LEU A 85 6.41 7.12 -6.48
CA LEU A 85 6.29 7.42 -5.06
C LEU A 85 4.83 7.31 -4.62
N VAL A 86 4.56 6.36 -3.72
CA VAL A 86 3.22 6.04 -3.26
C VAL A 86 3.20 5.93 -1.73
N PHE A 87 2.23 6.61 -1.11
CA PHE A 87 1.96 6.54 0.32
C PHE A 87 0.77 5.62 0.57
N ILE A 88 0.92 4.68 1.48
CA ILE A 88 -0.15 3.78 1.92
C ILE A 88 -0.76 4.40 3.17
N ASP A 89 -1.81 5.22 2.99
CA ASP A 89 -2.37 6.02 4.07
C ASP A 89 -3.24 5.18 5.02
N GLU A 90 -4.14 4.35 4.49
CA GLU A 90 -5.00 3.50 5.30
C GLU A 90 -5.35 2.22 4.52
N VAL A 91 -5.12 1.06 5.12
CA VAL A 91 -5.64 -0.22 4.63
C VAL A 91 -6.12 -1.01 5.84
N TYR A 92 -7.41 -1.28 5.87
CA TYR A 92 -8.07 -1.98 6.96
C TYR A 92 -9.01 -3.04 6.41
N TYR A 93 -8.88 -4.25 6.90
CA TYR A 93 -9.72 -5.40 6.55
C TYR A 93 -10.61 -5.78 7.72
N ASP A 94 -11.91 -5.75 7.49
CA ASP A 94 -12.93 -6.21 8.44
C ASP A 94 -13.58 -7.50 7.92
N PRO A 95 -14.07 -8.39 8.78
CA PRO A 95 -14.89 -9.54 8.37
C PRO A 95 -16.10 -9.14 7.51
N ASP A 96 -16.66 -7.93 7.71
CA ASP A 96 -17.64 -7.31 6.83
C ASP A 96 -16.92 -6.41 5.81
N PRO A 97 -16.89 -6.78 4.51
CA PRO A 97 -16.23 -5.99 3.47
C PRO A 97 -16.73 -4.54 3.34
N SER A 98 -17.95 -4.26 3.83
CA SER A 98 -18.50 -2.91 3.81
C SER A 98 -17.86 -1.95 4.81
N LEU A 99 -17.19 -2.50 5.83
CA LEU A 99 -16.43 -1.76 6.83
C LEU A 99 -14.94 -1.68 6.50
N SER A 100 -14.46 -2.53 5.61
CA SER A 100 -13.08 -2.49 5.13
C SER A 100 -12.81 -1.24 4.27
N LYS A 101 -11.57 -0.75 4.30
CA LYS A 101 -11.15 0.46 3.57
C LYS A 101 -9.77 0.31 2.96
N MET A 102 -9.54 1.04 1.86
CA MET A 102 -8.22 1.25 1.29
C MET A 102 -8.08 2.70 0.81
N SER A 103 -7.06 3.39 1.29
CA SER A 103 -6.67 4.72 0.85
C SER A 103 -5.19 4.74 0.50
N ILE A 104 -4.91 5.08 -0.75
CA ILE A 104 -3.54 5.16 -1.30
C ILE A 104 -3.39 6.54 -1.94
N ARG A 105 -2.26 7.18 -1.66
CA ARG A 105 -1.91 8.46 -2.25
C ARG A 105 -0.68 8.31 -3.13
N MET A 106 -0.86 8.58 -4.40
CA MET A 106 0.21 8.53 -5.38
C MET A 106 0.73 9.93 -5.65
N ALA A 107 2.02 10.17 -5.44
CA ALA A 107 2.63 11.49 -5.60
C ALA A 107 3.36 11.65 -6.93
N GLN A 108 3.93 10.58 -7.49
CA GLN A 108 4.76 10.63 -8.69
C GLN A 108 4.85 9.25 -9.35
N GLY A 109 5.13 9.23 -10.65
CA GLY A 109 5.44 8.04 -11.43
C GLY A 109 4.21 7.37 -12.01
N THR A 110 4.30 6.09 -12.30
CA THR A 110 3.21 5.30 -12.89
C THR A 110 2.93 4.06 -12.05
N ALA A 111 1.66 3.86 -11.73
CA ALA A 111 1.18 2.69 -11.05
C ALA A 111 -0.01 2.06 -11.77
N ARG A 112 -0.05 0.73 -11.80
CA ARG A 112 -1.25 -0.04 -12.14
C ARG A 112 -1.86 -0.55 -10.85
N PHE A 113 -3.15 -0.32 -10.69
CA PHE A 113 -3.94 -0.87 -9.61
C PHE A 113 -4.92 -1.88 -10.17
N ALA A 114 -4.93 -3.08 -9.60
CA ALA A 114 -5.93 -4.10 -9.88
C ALA A 114 -6.67 -4.45 -8.60
N SER A 115 -8.00 -4.28 -8.61
CA SER A 115 -8.82 -4.74 -7.48
C SER A 115 -8.92 -6.26 -7.52
N GLY A 116 -8.70 -6.90 -6.37
CA GLY A 116 -8.79 -8.35 -6.23
C GLY A 116 -10.19 -8.91 -6.49
N PHE A 117 -10.25 -10.19 -6.74
CA PHE A 117 -11.52 -10.93 -6.87
C PHE A 117 -12.08 -11.36 -5.51
N GLY A 118 -11.25 -11.31 -4.44
CA GLY A 118 -11.57 -11.80 -3.10
C GLY A 118 -12.68 -11.04 -2.36
N GLY A 119 -12.99 -9.81 -2.81
CA GLY A 119 -14.10 -9.03 -2.24
C GLY A 119 -13.94 -8.64 -0.77
N LYS A 120 -12.72 -8.64 -0.24
CA LYS A 120 -12.44 -8.28 1.16
C LYS A 120 -12.64 -6.79 1.46
N ILE A 121 -12.63 -5.94 0.43
CA ILE A 121 -12.99 -4.53 0.53
C ILE A 121 -14.12 -4.26 -0.44
N LYS A 122 -15.19 -3.61 0.04
CA LYS A 122 -16.21 -3.08 -0.85
C LYS A 122 -15.55 -2.05 -1.77
N LYS A 123 -15.67 -2.25 -3.08
CA LYS A 123 -14.95 -1.46 -4.09
C LYS A 123 -15.16 0.05 -3.97
N SER A 124 -16.34 0.50 -3.53
CA SER A 124 -16.61 1.91 -3.21
C SER A 124 -15.79 2.47 -2.05
N ASN A 125 -15.15 1.62 -1.25
CA ASN A 125 -14.31 2.00 -0.13
C ASN A 125 -12.81 2.00 -0.49
N ILE A 126 -12.49 1.80 -1.77
CA ILE A 126 -11.13 1.95 -2.32
C ILE A 126 -11.03 3.34 -2.92
N ASN A 127 -10.12 4.14 -2.38
CA ASN A 127 -9.86 5.50 -2.81
C ASN A 127 -8.37 5.69 -3.13
N ILE A 128 -8.08 6.16 -4.32
CA ILE A 128 -6.71 6.48 -4.74
C ILE A 128 -6.66 7.97 -5.07
N THR A 129 -5.75 8.68 -4.44
CA THR A 129 -5.57 10.12 -4.66
C THR A 129 -4.27 10.42 -5.39
N THR A 130 -4.30 11.44 -6.20
CA THR A 130 -3.14 12.02 -6.88
C THR A 130 -3.07 13.51 -6.55
N PRO A 131 -2.02 14.25 -6.91
CA PRO A 131 -1.96 15.70 -6.68
C PRO A 131 -3.14 16.49 -7.28
N THR A 132 -3.75 15.98 -8.35
CA THR A 132 -4.76 16.70 -9.13
C THR A 132 -6.11 16.00 -9.23
N ALA A 133 -6.26 14.79 -8.69
CA ALA A 133 -7.50 14.02 -8.80
C ALA A 133 -7.71 13.04 -7.63
N GLN A 134 -8.99 12.71 -7.40
CA GLN A 134 -9.44 11.56 -6.61
C GLN A 134 -10.01 10.51 -7.54
N ILE A 135 -9.62 9.26 -7.33
CA ILE A 135 -10.03 8.11 -8.13
C ILE A 135 -10.80 7.16 -7.24
N ALA A 136 -12.11 7.06 -7.45
CA ALA A 136 -12.98 6.11 -6.78
C ALA A 136 -13.18 4.88 -7.65
N VAL A 137 -12.91 3.70 -7.10
CA VAL A 137 -12.84 2.42 -7.81
C VAL A 137 -14.14 1.65 -7.68
N GLN A 138 -14.66 1.14 -8.79
CA GLN A 138 -15.83 0.26 -8.82
C GLN A 138 -15.50 -1.06 -9.56
N GLY A 139 -14.47 -1.75 -9.07
CA GLY A 139 -14.04 -3.05 -9.56
C GLY A 139 -13.30 -2.97 -10.87
N THR A 140 -11.99 -2.83 -10.83
CA THR A 140 -11.31 -2.47 -12.05
C THR A 140 -9.82 -2.74 -11.99
N ASP A 141 -9.25 -2.75 -13.18
CA ASP A 141 -7.84 -2.71 -13.47
C ASP A 141 -7.56 -1.41 -14.23
N PHE A 142 -6.71 -0.54 -13.69
CA PHE A 142 -6.40 0.74 -14.31
C PHE A 142 -4.96 1.15 -14.04
N THR A 143 -4.47 2.02 -14.89
CA THR A 143 -3.17 2.66 -14.72
C THR A 143 -3.36 4.14 -14.46
N THR A 144 -2.58 4.69 -13.53
CA THR A 144 -2.46 6.13 -13.35
C THR A 144 -0.99 6.53 -13.47
N SER A 145 -0.75 7.66 -14.15
CA SER A 145 0.58 8.23 -14.31
C SER A 145 0.56 9.68 -13.88
N ILE A 146 1.57 10.09 -13.11
CA ILE A 146 1.74 11.45 -12.61
C ILE A 146 3.06 11.98 -13.13
N ASP A 147 2.99 13.07 -13.87
CA ASP A 147 4.19 13.71 -14.41
C ASP A 147 4.89 14.62 -13.38
N GLU A 148 6.03 15.19 -13.78
CA GLU A 148 6.88 16.02 -12.94
C GLU A 148 6.21 17.31 -12.43
N ILE A 149 5.13 17.76 -13.07
CA ILE A 149 4.35 18.93 -12.65
C ILE A 149 3.04 18.57 -11.97
N GLY A 150 2.85 17.27 -11.64
CA GLY A 150 1.73 16.75 -10.86
C GLY A 150 0.45 16.49 -11.67
N ARG A 151 0.46 16.57 -13.01
CA ARG A 151 -0.71 16.23 -13.82
C ARG A 151 -0.91 14.71 -13.82
N SER A 152 -2.16 14.32 -13.70
CA SER A 152 -2.55 12.91 -13.63
C SER A 152 -3.22 12.46 -14.92
N LEU A 153 -2.75 11.35 -15.48
CA LEU A 153 -3.40 10.58 -16.53
C LEU A 153 -3.97 9.31 -15.91
N VAL A 154 -5.23 9.00 -16.17
CA VAL A 154 -5.89 7.79 -15.68
C VAL A 154 -6.46 7.03 -16.87
N ILE A 155 -6.13 5.73 -16.96
CA ILE A 155 -6.52 4.86 -18.07
C ILE A 155 -7.18 3.61 -17.49
N LEU A 156 -8.46 3.39 -17.83
CA LEU A 156 -9.16 2.14 -17.53
C LEU A 156 -8.64 1.05 -18.47
N LEU A 157 -8.17 -0.06 -17.90
CA LEU A 157 -7.65 -1.16 -18.69
C LEU A 157 -8.74 -2.16 -19.07
N PRO A 158 -8.59 -2.87 -20.20
CA PRO A 158 -9.50 -3.92 -20.58
C PRO A 158 -9.34 -5.17 -19.70
N ASP A 159 -10.39 -5.95 -19.62
CA ASP A 159 -10.33 -7.31 -19.10
C ASP A 159 -9.69 -8.26 -20.16
N LYS A 160 -9.60 -9.54 -19.82
CA LYS A 160 -9.02 -10.56 -20.71
C LYS A 160 -9.78 -10.79 -22.01
N TRP A 161 -10.98 -10.25 -22.15
CA TRP A 161 -11.81 -10.33 -23.37
C TRP A 161 -11.85 -9.02 -24.16
N GLY A 162 -11.15 -7.99 -23.67
CA GLY A 162 -11.11 -6.65 -24.29
C GLY A 162 -12.27 -5.74 -23.90
N ALA A 163 -13.14 -6.16 -22.97
CA ALA A 163 -14.15 -5.29 -22.40
C ALA A 163 -13.57 -4.44 -21.26
N PRO A 164 -14.22 -3.32 -20.87
CA PRO A 164 -13.79 -2.56 -19.70
C PRO A 164 -13.73 -3.45 -18.45
N SER A 165 -12.62 -3.41 -17.71
CA SER A 165 -12.45 -4.22 -16.49
C SER A 165 -13.38 -3.80 -15.34
N GLY A 166 -14.05 -2.67 -15.48
CA GLY A 166 -14.98 -2.11 -14.50
C GLY A 166 -15.30 -0.66 -14.80
N LYS A 167 -15.43 0.14 -13.75
CA LYS A 167 -15.76 1.56 -13.82
C LYS A 167 -14.97 2.32 -12.80
N ILE A 168 -14.45 3.49 -13.15
CA ILE A 168 -13.81 4.42 -12.23
C ILE A 168 -14.42 5.81 -12.35
N THR A 169 -14.48 6.48 -11.22
CA THR A 169 -14.87 7.90 -11.17
C THR A 169 -13.64 8.72 -10.82
N VAL A 170 -13.26 9.63 -11.70
CA VAL A 170 -12.17 10.57 -11.48
C VAL A 170 -12.75 11.95 -11.24
N SER A 171 -12.40 12.55 -10.11
CA SER A 171 -12.95 13.86 -9.71
C SER A 171 -11.85 14.79 -9.18
N ASN A 172 -12.09 16.10 -9.36
CA ASN A 172 -11.30 17.18 -8.77
C ASN A 172 -12.18 18.43 -8.56
N ALA A 173 -11.57 19.57 -8.20
CA ALA A 173 -12.30 20.83 -8.03
C ALA A 173 -12.98 21.34 -9.31
N GLY A 174 -12.57 20.90 -10.49
CA GLY A 174 -13.16 21.28 -11.80
C GLY A 174 -14.33 20.40 -12.23
N GLY A 175 -14.57 19.28 -11.53
CA GLY A 175 -15.69 18.39 -11.86
C GLY A 175 -15.36 16.90 -11.73
N MET A 176 -16.18 16.08 -12.36
CA MET A 176 -16.12 14.63 -12.30
C MET A 176 -16.29 14.02 -13.68
N VAL A 177 -15.51 12.99 -13.96
CA VAL A 177 -15.60 12.14 -15.17
C VAL A 177 -15.72 10.69 -14.76
N ILE A 178 -16.54 9.95 -15.47
CA ILE A 178 -16.69 8.51 -15.33
C ILE A 178 -15.96 7.85 -16.50
N LEU A 179 -15.09 6.89 -16.21
CA LEU A 179 -14.43 6.04 -17.20
C LEU A 179 -15.08 4.65 -17.12
N ASP A 180 -15.77 4.24 -18.15
CA ASP A 180 -16.47 2.96 -18.32
C ASP A 180 -16.21 2.32 -19.70
N GLU A 181 -15.30 2.93 -20.47
CA GLU A 181 -14.72 2.37 -21.68
C GLU A 181 -13.23 2.10 -21.46
N ALA A 182 -12.72 0.99 -21.97
CA ALA A 182 -11.31 0.62 -21.91
C ALA A 182 -10.53 1.15 -23.12
N TYR A 183 -9.25 1.43 -22.90
CA TYR A 183 -8.30 1.81 -23.95
C TYR A 183 -7.30 0.69 -24.20
#